data_760a48d8200d24cee6f8158b8ad62620
#
_entry.id   760a48d8200d24cee6f8158b8ad62620
#
_cell.length_a   1.000
_cell.length_b   1.000
_cell.length_c   1.000
_cell.angle_alpha   90.00
_cell.angle_beta   90.00
_cell.angle_gamma   90.00
#
_symmetry.space_group_name_H-M   'P 1'
#
loop_
_entity.id
_entity.type
_entity.pdbx_description
1 polymer ?
#
loop_
_entity_poly.entity_id
_entity_poly.type
_entity_poly.pdbx_seq_one_letter_code
_entity_poly.pdbx_strand_id
1 'polypeptide(L)'
;QVMSPGHTTYTTFHADTVGEVLKRFTTEPINVSKTLFTALDLVSIQTQTRVQGSKVRRTKSLTEINHYDTENDEINVQDVFQWRAEDDEHEQMTGSNTLDEIMFDRGWDQARLDEEILKRRTILAYLIRNGLNDYTQVAATVQAFINDPDTILALVASDQLEETLADLREMESVHIDIDPEKEEMVPRPDPDQEMYERAGKVLDEAEERLFDRYAEVTVDDDRLAVALAGAAEPDDADDALVDEPRSASEVGASPSEVAGSEGAPRGDDLVDADVLEDLPDDASTVD
;
A
#
# COMPACT_ATOMS: atom_id res chain seq x y z
N GLN A 1 9.52 11.20 6.81
CA GLN A 1 10.71 10.70 7.52
C GLN A 1 10.68 9.18 7.74
N VAL A 2 9.52 8.57 8.01
CA VAL A 2 9.42 7.12 8.25
C VAL A 2 9.68 6.29 6.97
N MET A 3 9.36 6.79 5.80
CA MET A 3 9.62 6.12 4.51
C MET A 3 11.11 6.03 4.15
N SER A 4 11.90 7.03 4.57
CA SER A 4 13.35 7.09 4.25
C SER A 4 14.21 5.96 4.84
N PRO A 5 13.89 5.34 5.99
CA PRO A 5 14.68 4.22 6.55
C PRO A 5 14.38 2.84 5.94
N GLY A 6 13.64 2.73 4.85
CA GLY A 6 13.33 1.45 4.21
C GLY A 6 12.19 0.66 4.84
N HIS A 7 11.35 1.31 5.63
CA HIS A 7 10.12 0.69 6.15
C HIS A 7 9.01 0.75 5.10
N THR A 8 8.28 -0.35 4.93
CA THR A 8 7.06 -0.33 4.12
C THR A 8 6.00 0.51 4.82
N THR A 9 5.53 1.55 4.16
CA THR A 9 4.58 2.50 4.73
C THR A 9 3.40 2.72 3.78
N TYR A 10 2.23 2.91 4.38
CA TYR A 10 1.00 3.24 3.66
C TYR A 10 0.39 4.50 4.26
N THR A 11 -0.15 5.35 3.41
CA THR A 11 -0.92 6.53 3.85
C THR A 11 -2.04 6.81 2.87
N THR A 12 -3.05 7.53 3.32
CA THR A 12 -4.14 8.02 2.47
C THR A 12 -4.11 9.54 2.38
N PHE A 13 -4.46 10.05 1.21
CA PHE A 13 -4.46 11.47 0.96
C PHE A 13 -5.61 11.85 0.01
N HIS A 14 -6.24 13.00 0.24
CA HIS A 14 -7.32 13.49 -0.63
C HIS A 14 -6.76 14.24 -1.82
N ALA A 15 -6.75 13.60 -2.97
CA ALA A 15 -6.38 14.21 -4.25
C ALA A 15 -7.02 13.44 -5.41
N ASP A 16 -7.34 14.12 -6.50
CA ASP A 16 -7.96 13.52 -7.68
C ASP A 16 -6.93 13.11 -8.76
N THR A 17 -5.71 13.59 -8.64
CA THR A 17 -4.61 13.29 -9.57
C THR A 17 -3.26 13.24 -8.86
N VAL A 18 -2.30 12.54 -9.47
CA VAL A 18 -0.91 12.49 -8.98
C VAL A 18 -0.27 13.88 -8.98
N GLY A 19 -0.54 14.72 -10.00
CA GLY A 19 -0.05 16.09 -10.05
C GLY A 19 -0.55 16.93 -8.86
N GLU A 20 -1.79 16.71 -8.40
CA GLU A 20 -2.31 17.36 -7.19
C GLU A 20 -1.61 16.85 -5.92
N VAL A 21 -1.36 15.54 -5.81
CA VAL A 21 -0.57 14.96 -4.71
C VAL A 21 0.80 15.64 -4.66
N LEU A 22 1.54 15.64 -5.76
CA LEU A 22 2.86 16.27 -5.87
C LEU A 22 2.82 17.73 -5.43
N LYS A 23 1.89 18.51 -5.99
CA LYS A 23 1.76 19.93 -5.66
C LYS A 23 1.51 20.16 -4.17
N ARG A 24 0.57 19.43 -3.57
CA ARG A 24 0.21 19.62 -2.15
C ARG A 24 1.33 19.23 -1.20
N PHE A 25 2.08 18.18 -1.51
CA PHE A 25 3.20 17.76 -0.67
C PHE A 25 4.41 18.67 -0.78
N THR A 26 4.67 19.25 -1.97
CA THR A 26 5.85 20.07 -2.23
C THR A 26 5.65 21.57 -2.00
N THR A 27 4.42 22.00 -1.63
CA THR A 27 4.10 23.40 -1.31
C THR A 27 3.68 23.55 0.15
N GLU A 28 3.70 24.81 0.64
CA GLU A 28 3.20 25.15 1.98
C GLU A 28 1.74 24.69 2.17
N PRO A 29 1.33 24.19 3.34
CA PRO A 29 2.08 24.14 4.59
C PRO A 29 2.92 22.85 4.77
N ILE A 30 2.81 21.84 3.90
CA ILE A 30 3.51 20.55 4.07
C ILE A 30 4.99 20.69 3.70
N ASN A 31 5.29 21.28 2.54
CA ASN A 31 6.61 21.67 2.05
C ASN A 31 7.69 20.56 2.13
N VAL A 32 7.35 19.34 1.70
CA VAL A 32 8.30 18.23 1.55
C VAL A 32 9.20 18.52 0.35
N SER A 33 10.52 18.37 0.51
CA SER A 33 11.43 18.51 -0.63
C SER A 33 11.12 17.47 -1.72
N LYS A 34 11.27 17.85 -2.99
CA LYS A 34 11.04 16.95 -4.13
C LYS A 34 11.92 15.70 -4.06
N THR A 35 13.18 15.85 -3.59
CA THR A 35 14.07 14.71 -3.35
C THR A 35 13.54 13.75 -2.28
N LEU A 36 12.96 14.28 -1.18
CA LEU A 36 12.39 13.42 -0.14
C LEU A 36 11.07 12.78 -0.59
N PHE A 37 10.35 13.43 -1.49
CA PHE A 37 9.11 12.89 -2.05
C PHE A 37 9.34 11.61 -2.86
N THR A 38 10.51 11.45 -3.49
CA THR A 38 10.87 10.23 -4.24
C THR A 38 11.18 9.01 -3.35
N ALA A 39 11.07 9.14 -2.02
CA ALA A 39 10.98 7.98 -1.12
C ALA A 39 9.60 7.29 -1.15
N LEU A 40 8.62 7.87 -1.86
CA LEU A 40 7.33 7.26 -2.14
C LEU A 40 7.43 6.52 -3.48
N ASP A 41 7.18 5.22 -3.47
CA ASP A 41 7.30 4.38 -4.66
C ASP A 41 6.07 4.46 -5.56
N LEU A 42 4.86 4.39 -4.95
CA LEU A 42 3.60 4.22 -5.67
C LEU A 42 2.51 5.18 -5.19
N VAL A 43 1.74 5.69 -6.13
CA VAL A 43 0.48 6.43 -5.88
C VAL A 43 -0.67 5.72 -6.58
N SER A 44 -1.65 5.27 -5.81
CA SER A 44 -2.90 4.69 -6.31
C SER A 44 -4.04 5.69 -6.15
N ILE A 45 -4.58 6.17 -7.25
CA ILE A 45 -5.72 7.09 -7.24
C ILE A 45 -7.01 6.29 -7.26
N GLN A 46 -7.79 6.42 -6.19
CA GLN A 46 -9.09 5.77 -6.05
C GLN A 46 -10.21 6.76 -6.44
N THR A 47 -11.15 6.31 -7.25
CA THR A 47 -12.29 7.13 -7.65
C THR A 47 -13.62 6.45 -7.36
N GLN A 48 -14.64 7.24 -7.04
CA GLN A 48 -16.02 6.80 -7.01
C GLN A 48 -16.78 7.49 -8.14
N THR A 49 -17.38 6.69 -9.00
CA THR A 49 -18.05 7.17 -10.21
C THR A 49 -19.28 6.31 -10.53
N ARG A 50 -19.83 6.50 -11.72
CA ARG A 50 -20.92 5.68 -12.24
C ARG A 50 -20.48 5.04 -13.57
N VAL A 51 -20.68 3.74 -13.65
CA VAL A 51 -20.51 2.96 -14.87
C VAL A 51 -21.88 2.36 -15.19
N GLN A 52 -22.37 2.57 -16.40
CA GLN A 52 -23.68 2.09 -16.86
C GLN A 52 -24.83 2.41 -15.87
N GLY A 53 -24.75 3.56 -15.18
CA GLY A 53 -25.74 4.01 -14.21
C GLY A 53 -25.54 3.53 -12.78
N SER A 54 -24.75 2.49 -12.55
CA SER A 54 -24.41 1.96 -11.22
C SER A 54 -23.25 2.71 -10.58
N LYS A 55 -23.34 2.98 -9.27
CA LYS A 55 -22.21 3.53 -8.51
C LYS A 55 -21.13 2.48 -8.38
N VAL A 56 -19.90 2.83 -8.71
CA VAL A 56 -18.74 1.95 -8.61
C VAL A 56 -17.56 2.69 -7.99
N ARG A 57 -16.64 1.93 -7.39
CA ARG A 57 -15.30 2.40 -7.00
C ARG A 57 -14.29 1.72 -7.91
N ARG A 58 -13.32 2.50 -8.40
CA ARG A 58 -12.27 2.01 -9.28
C ARG A 58 -10.94 2.61 -8.90
N THR A 59 -9.87 1.87 -9.09
CA THR A 59 -8.54 2.44 -9.11
C THR A 59 -8.37 3.17 -10.44
N LYS A 60 -8.39 4.50 -10.40
CA LYS A 60 -8.29 5.35 -11.58
C LYS A 60 -6.94 5.24 -12.26
N SER A 61 -5.86 5.25 -11.47
CA SER A 61 -4.50 5.03 -11.94
C SER A 61 -3.62 4.43 -10.87
N LEU A 62 -2.60 3.71 -11.30
CA LEU A 62 -1.46 3.31 -10.50
C LEU A 62 -0.23 3.93 -11.14
N THR A 63 0.42 4.82 -10.41
CA THR A 63 1.52 5.65 -10.90
C THR A 63 2.76 5.43 -10.04
N GLU A 64 3.90 5.16 -10.66
CA GLU A 64 5.21 5.08 -10.00
C GLU A 64 5.86 6.44 -9.91
N ILE A 65 6.52 6.70 -8.79
CA ILE A 65 7.36 7.86 -8.55
C ILE A 65 8.81 7.42 -8.73
N ASN A 66 9.45 7.83 -9.82
CA ASN A 66 10.78 7.35 -10.15
C ASN A 66 11.88 8.18 -9.49
N HIS A 67 12.26 9.29 -10.09
CA HIS A 67 13.36 10.13 -9.62
C HIS A 67 13.03 11.62 -9.72
N TYR A 68 13.83 12.41 -9.02
CA TYR A 68 13.80 13.87 -9.15
C TYR A 68 14.85 14.33 -10.15
N ASP A 69 14.40 14.96 -11.23
CA ASP A 69 15.25 15.61 -12.21
C ASP A 69 15.61 17.02 -11.70
N THR A 70 16.86 17.18 -11.29
CA THR A 70 17.37 18.44 -10.76
C THR A 70 17.60 19.51 -11.83
N GLU A 71 17.75 19.12 -13.10
CA GLU A 71 17.96 20.06 -14.20
C GLU A 71 16.66 20.76 -14.60
N ASN A 72 15.57 20.01 -14.62
CA ASN A 72 14.24 20.52 -14.98
C ASN A 72 13.38 20.87 -13.77
N ASP A 73 13.86 20.59 -12.55
CA ASP A 73 13.10 20.75 -11.30
C ASP A 73 11.78 19.99 -11.30
N GLU A 74 11.77 18.76 -11.84
CA GLU A 74 10.58 17.92 -11.99
C GLU A 74 10.77 16.56 -11.33
N ILE A 75 9.67 16.01 -10.78
CA ILE A 75 9.61 14.62 -10.33
C ILE A 75 9.13 13.78 -11.51
N ASN A 76 9.96 12.82 -11.92
CA ASN A 76 9.59 11.87 -12.96
C ASN A 76 8.60 10.86 -12.39
N VAL A 77 7.46 10.72 -13.05
CA VAL A 77 6.38 9.79 -12.70
C VAL A 77 5.98 8.98 -13.92
N GLN A 78 5.49 7.76 -13.68
CA GLN A 78 5.12 6.83 -14.74
C GLN A 78 3.82 6.14 -14.42
N ASP A 79 2.81 6.32 -15.25
CA ASP A 79 1.55 5.57 -15.11
C ASP A 79 1.75 4.14 -15.58
N VAL A 80 1.61 3.19 -14.66
CA VAL A 80 1.69 1.75 -14.96
C VAL A 80 0.35 1.23 -15.43
N PHE A 81 -0.73 1.61 -14.72
CA PHE A 81 -2.10 1.26 -15.09
C PHE A 81 -3.00 2.48 -15.08
N GLN A 82 -3.91 2.53 -16.03
CA GLN A 82 -5.00 3.49 -16.08
C GLN A 82 -6.34 2.77 -16.29
N TRP A 83 -7.36 3.24 -15.59
CA TRP A 83 -8.72 2.80 -15.78
C TRP A 83 -9.40 3.58 -16.89
N ARG A 84 -10.04 2.87 -17.80
CA ARG A 84 -10.85 3.43 -18.88
C ARG A 84 -12.32 3.34 -18.50
N ALA A 85 -12.99 4.48 -18.40
CA ALA A 85 -14.39 4.54 -18.01
C ALA A 85 -15.34 4.06 -19.12
N GLU A 86 -14.89 4.00 -20.37
CA GLU A 86 -15.69 3.64 -21.55
C GLU A 86 -16.08 2.16 -21.52
N ASP A 87 -15.12 1.30 -21.20
CA ASP A 87 -15.26 -0.16 -21.20
C ASP A 87 -15.11 -0.77 -19.79
N ASP A 88 -14.93 0.06 -18.77
CA ASP A 88 -14.71 -0.34 -17.37
C ASP A 88 -13.47 -1.24 -17.18
N GLU A 89 -12.45 -1.05 -17.99
CA GLU A 89 -11.22 -1.85 -17.97
C GLU A 89 -10.00 -1.07 -17.48
N HIS A 90 -9.01 -1.81 -16.99
CA HIS A 90 -7.69 -1.28 -16.68
C HIS A 90 -6.72 -1.62 -17.81
N GLU A 91 -6.09 -0.60 -18.37
CA GLU A 91 -5.06 -0.74 -19.39
C GLU A 91 -3.68 -0.59 -18.76
N GLN A 92 -2.78 -1.52 -19.08
CA GLN A 92 -1.37 -1.38 -18.73
C GLN A 92 -0.71 -0.44 -19.72
N MET A 93 -0.25 0.71 -19.22
CA MET A 93 0.37 1.76 -20.03
C MET A 93 1.85 1.51 -20.28
N THR A 94 2.54 1.01 -19.26
CA THR A 94 4.00 0.76 -19.30
C THR A 94 4.38 -0.44 -18.45
N GLY A 95 5.65 -0.87 -18.54
CA GLY A 95 6.26 -1.76 -17.54
C GLY A 95 6.35 -1.09 -16.17
N SER A 96 6.77 -1.83 -15.16
CA SER A 96 6.90 -1.35 -13.78
C SER A 96 8.36 -1.35 -13.36
N ASN A 97 8.91 -0.18 -13.08
CA ASN A 97 10.26 -0.04 -12.53
C ASN A 97 10.34 -0.63 -11.12
N THR A 98 9.28 -0.47 -10.32
CA THR A 98 9.20 -1.04 -8.97
C THR A 98 9.30 -2.58 -8.99
N LEU A 99 8.66 -3.23 -9.97
CA LEU A 99 8.78 -4.69 -10.11
C LEU A 99 10.18 -5.11 -10.59
N ASP A 100 10.81 -4.32 -11.45
CA ASP A 100 12.20 -4.55 -11.88
C ASP A 100 13.18 -4.42 -10.71
N GLU A 101 12.99 -3.43 -9.84
CA GLU A 101 13.75 -3.27 -8.60
C GLU A 101 13.55 -4.45 -7.64
N ILE A 102 12.32 -4.91 -7.44
CA ILE A 102 12.01 -6.10 -6.63
C ILE A 102 12.71 -7.34 -7.18
N MET A 103 12.71 -7.54 -8.51
CA MET A 103 13.45 -8.64 -9.14
C MET A 103 14.93 -8.55 -8.87
N PHE A 104 15.51 -7.37 -9.02
CA PHE A 104 16.93 -7.13 -8.77
C PHE A 104 17.30 -7.39 -7.30
N ASP A 105 16.58 -6.79 -6.37
CA ASP A 105 16.86 -6.89 -4.92
C ASP A 105 16.71 -8.30 -4.37
N ARG A 106 15.75 -9.07 -4.91
CA ARG A 106 15.49 -10.45 -4.50
C ARG A 106 16.20 -11.50 -5.32
N GLY A 107 16.94 -11.10 -6.36
CA GLY A 107 17.58 -12.02 -7.28
C GLY A 107 16.58 -12.90 -8.04
N TRP A 108 15.39 -12.37 -8.34
CA TRP A 108 14.36 -13.08 -9.07
C TRP A 108 14.54 -12.90 -10.58
N ASP A 109 14.19 -13.93 -11.33
CA ASP A 109 13.98 -13.83 -12.77
C ASP A 109 12.50 -13.50 -13.10
N GLN A 110 12.21 -13.26 -14.37
CA GLN A 110 10.86 -12.95 -14.82
C GLN A 110 9.87 -14.08 -14.51
N ALA A 111 10.30 -15.34 -14.63
CA ALA A 111 9.42 -16.48 -14.37
C ALA A 111 8.98 -16.53 -12.90
N ARG A 112 9.90 -16.17 -11.98
CA ARG A 112 9.58 -16.06 -10.55
C ARG A 112 8.63 -14.90 -10.26
N LEU A 113 8.84 -13.75 -10.88
CA LEU A 113 7.93 -12.61 -10.74
C LEU A 113 6.53 -12.97 -11.26
N ASP A 114 6.45 -13.54 -12.46
CA ASP A 114 5.17 -13.95 -13.06
C ASP A 114 4.42 -14.95 -12.18
N GLU A 115 5.12 -15.88 -11.55
CA GLU A 115 4.56 -16.81 -10.59
C GLU A 115 4.01 -16.10 -9.35
N GLU A 116 4.76 -15.16 -8.78
CA GLU A 116 4.32 -14.40 -7.61
C GLU A 116 3.12 -13.50 -7.91
N ILE A 117 3.04 -12.93 -9.10
CA ILE A 117 1.86 -12.19 -9.56
C ILE A 117 0.67 -13.14 -9.77
N LEU A 118 0.90 -14.32 -10.39
CA LEU A 118 -0.15 -15.31 -10.60
C LEU A 118 -0.76 -15.77 -9.26
N LYS A 119 0.05 -16.06 -8.23
CA LYS A 119 -0.45 -16.41 -6.89
C LYS A 119 -1.45 -15.38 -6.36
N ARG A 120 -1.13 -14.09 -6.45
CA ARG A 120 -1.99 -12.98 -6.00
C ARG A 120 -3.27 -12.87 -6.84
N ARG A 121 -3.13 -13.01 -8.15
CA ARG A 121 -4.29 -13.04 -9.07
C ARG A 121 -5.21 -14.21 -8.77
N THR A 122 -4.66 -15.37 -8.43
CA THR A 122 -5.41 -16.58 -8.08
C THR A 122 -6.31 -16.37 -6.89
N ILE A 123 -5.79 -15.75 -5.80
CA ILE A 123 -6.58 -15.42 -4.62
C ILE A 123 -7.75 -14.50 -4.97
N LEU A 124 -7.47 -13.40 -5.69
CA LEU A 124 -8.52 -12.47 -6.09
C LEU A 124 -9.56 -13.11 -7.01
N ALA A 125 -9.11 -13.96 -7.95
CA ALA A 125 -9.99 -14.68 -8.86
C ALA A 125 -10.90 -15.67 -8.10
N TYR A 126 -10.38 -16.36 -7.10
CA TYR A 126 -11.16 -17.25 -6.25
C TYR A 126 -12.23 -16.48 -5.46
N LEU A 127 -11.88 -15.37 -4.84
CA LEU A 127 -12.83 -14.51 -4.11
C LEU A 127 -13.95 -14.02 -5.04
N ILE A 128 -13.63 -13.58 -6.26
CA ILE A 128 -14.62 -13.15 -7.26
C ILE A 128 -15.55 -14.31 -7.66
N ARG A 129 -14.98 -15.47 -7.96
CA ARG A 129 -15.75 -16.64 -8.43
C ARG A 129 -16.73 -17.16 -7.40
N ASN A 130 -16.38 -17.06 -6.12
CA ASN A 130 -17.20 -17.56 -5.02
C ASN A 130 -18.04 -16.45 -4.35
N GLY A 131 -18.04 -15.22 -4.90
CA GLY A 131 -18.83 -14.11 -4.38
C GLY A 131 -18.40 -13.67 -2.96
N LEU A 132 -17.14 -13.95 -2.58
CA LEU A 132 -16.58 -13.59 -1.28
C LEU A 132 -16.12 -12.14 -1.32
N ASN A 133 -17.05 -11.21 -1.15
CA ASN A 133 -16.84 -9.78 -1.32
C ASN A 133 -17.02 -8.95 -0.06
N ASP A 134 -17.31 -9.58 1.08
CA ASP A 134 -17.34 -8.91 2.36
C ASP A 134 -15.93 -8.48 2.78
N TYR A 135 -15.83 -7.27 3.37
CA TYR A 135 -14.56 -6.73 3.80
C TYR A 135 -13.79 -7.69 4.72
N THR A 136 -14.48 -8.28 5.70
CA THR A 136 -13.86 -9.23 6.64
C THR A 136 -13.29 -10.44 5.94
N GLN A 137 -14.01 -11.03 4.98
CA GLN A 137 -13.54 -12.18 4.20
C GLN A 137 -12.32 -11.84 3.35
N VAL A 138 -12.39 -10.70 2.65
CA VAL A 138 -11.29 -10.23 1.79
C VAL A 138 -10.06 -9.91 2.64
N ALA A 139 -10.22 -9.14 3.73
CA ALA A 139 -9.13 -8.74 4.60
C ALA A 139 -8.48 -9.95 5.28
N ALA A 140 -9.25 -10.88 5.83
CA ALA A 140 -8.74 -12.10 6.43
C ALA A 140 -7.97 -12.95 5.41
N THR A 141 -8.50 -13.13 4.21
CA THR A 141 -7.82 -13.90 3.15
C THR A 141 -6.51 -13.25 2.74
N VAL A 142 -6.50 -11.95 2.50
CA VAL A 142 -5.28 -11.21 2.09
C VAL A 142 -4.24 -11.26 3.20
N GLN A 143 -4.63 -11.04 4.46
CA GLN A 143 -3.72 -11.09 5.60
C GLN A 143 -3.13 -12.49 5.78
N ALA A 144 -3.96 -13.52 5.77
CA ALA A 144 -3.52 -14.90 5.89
C ALA A 144 -2.59 -15.29 4.72
N PHE A 145 -2.87 -14.83 3.50
CA PHE A 145 -2.00 -15.02 2.36
C PHE A 145 -0.63 -14.33 2.51
N ILE A 146 -0.58 -13.15 3.12
CA ILE A 146 0.69 -12.46 3.41
C ILE A 146 1.52 -13.26 4.41
N ASN A 147 0.88 -13.84 5.43
CA ASN A 147 1.55 -14.57 6.49
C ASN A 147 1.98 -15.98 6.06
N ASP A 148 1.11 -16.74 5.42
CA ASP A 148 1.37 -18.10 4.88
C ASP A 148 0.69 -18.29 3.52
N PRO A 149 1.36 -17.88 2.42
CA PRO A 149 0.83 -18.04 1.07
C PRO A 149 0.50 -19.49 0.71
N ASP A 150 1.30 -20.43 1.20
CA ASP A 150 1.17 -21.84 0.84
C ASP A 150 -0.10 -22.46 1.43
N THR A 151 -0.46 -22.11 2.66
CA THR A 151 -1.72 -22.53 3.29
C THR A 151 -2.93 -22.02 2.52
N ILE A 152 -2.95 -20.75 2.15
CA ILE A 152 -4.10 -20.19 1.45
C ILE A 152 -4.21 -20.73 0.02
N LEU A 153 -3.08 -20.91 -0.67
CA LEU A 153 -3.08 -21.54 -2.00
C LEU A 153 -3.52 -23.00 -1.96
N ALA A 154 -3.19 -23.75 -0.91
CA ALA A 154 -3.67 -25.11 -0.73
C ALA A 154 -5.19 -25.17 -0.50
N LEU A 155 -5.73 -24.24 0.30
CA LEU A 155 -7.19 -24.12 0.50
C LEU A 155 -7.91 -23.74 -0.81
N VAL A 156 -7.33 -22.86 -1.61
CA VAL A 156 -7.86 -22.49 -2.93
C VAL A 156 -7.80 -23.67 -3.88
N ALA A 157 -6.68 -24.39 -3.95
CA ALA A 157 -6.49 -25.54 -4.83
C ALA A 157 -7.42 -26.71 -4.48
N SER A 158 -7.79 -26.85 -3.22
CA SER A 158 -8.75 -27.87 -2.72
C SER A 158 -10.20 -27.39 -2.67
N ASP A 159 -10.46 -26.13 -3.08
CA ASP A 159 -11.80 -25.49 -3.01
C ASP A 159 -12.39 -25.45 -1.58
N GLN A 160 -11.54 -25.27 -0.57
CA GLN A 160 -11.92 -25.29 0.86
C GLN A 160 -11.84 -23.91 1.52
N LEU A 161 -11.36 -22.88 0.84
CA LEU A 161 -11.18 -21.57 1.45
C LEU A 161 -12.48 -20.93 1.92
N GLU A 162 -13.59 -21.08 1.15
CA GLU A 162 -14.89 -20.54 1.54
C GLU A 162 -15.41 -21.15 2.85
N GLU A 163 -15.34 -22.48 2.98
CA GLU A 163 -15.75 -23.20 4.20
C GLU A 163 -14.90 -22.76 5.40
N THR A 164 -13.59 -22.68 5.21
CA THR A 164 -12.64 -22.21 6.22
C THR A 164 -12.93 -20.79 6.68
N LEU A 165 -13.25 -19.88 5.76
CA LEU A 165 -13.60 -18.50 6.11
C LEU A 165 -14.95 -18.41 6.86
N ALA A 166 -15.88 -19.34 6.62
CA ALA A 166 -17.14 -19.42 7.38
C ALA A 166 -16.88 -19.87 8.81
N ASP A 167 -16.02 -20.87 9.02
CA ASP A 167 -15.63 -21.36 10.35
C ASP A 167 -14.91 -20.28 11.15
N LEU A 168 -14.10 -19.45 10.49
CA LEU A 168 -13.41 -18.33 11.14
C LEU A 168 -14.34 -17.23 11.65
N ARG A 169 -15.49 -17.02 11.02
CA ARG A 169 -16.51 -16.09 11.51
C ARG A 169 -17.10 -16.55 12.85
N GLU A 170 -17.15 -17.85 13.10
CA GLU A 170 -17.63 -18.43 14.35
C GLU A 170 -16.56 -18.38 15.46
N MET A 171 -15.28 -18.37 15.07
CA MET A 171 -14.16 -18.24 16.00
C MET A 171 -13.86 -16.75 16.21
N GLU A 172 -14.44 -16.09 17.19
CA GLU A 172 -14.33 -14.67 17.60
C GLU A 172 -12.92 -13.99 17.46
N SER A 173 -11.97 -14.59 16.77
CA SER A 173 -10.58 -14.18 16.71
C SER A 173 -10.23 -13.18 15.60
N VAL A 174 -11.14 -12.86 14.69
CA VAL A 174 -10.92 -11.82 13.68
C VAL A 174 -11.73 -10.58 14.06
N HIS A 175 -11.26 -9.84 15.04
CA HIS A 175 -11.84 -8.54 15.43
C HIS A 175 -11.37 -7.46 14.44
N ILE A 176 -11.94 -7.44 13.24
CA ILE A 176 -11.92 -6.24 12.43
C ILE A 176 -13.16 -5.45 12.83
N ASP A 177 -12.97 -4.41 13.63
CA ASP A 177 -14.06 -3.54 14.12
C ASP A 177 -14.56 -2.67 12.95
N ILE A 178 -15.50 -3.21 12.19
CA ILE A 178 -16.14 -2.49 11.09
C ILE A 178 -17.51 -2.05 11.56
N ASP A 179 -17.75 -0.75 11.43
CA ASP A 179 -19.08 -0.17 11.59
C ASP A 179 -20.02 -0.74 10.50
N PRO A 180 -20.99 -1.61 10.84
CA PRO A 180 -21.86 -2.25 9.85
C PRO A 180 -22.62 -1.26 8.98
N GLU A 181 -22.98 -0.07 9.51
CA GLU A 181 -23.66 0.97 8.75
C GLU A 181 -22.76 1.57 7.67
N LYS A 182 -21.43 1.65 7.92
CA LYS A 182 -20.47 2.11 6.91
C LYS A 182 -20.21 1.05 5.84
N GLU A 183 -20.25 -0.21 6.23
CA GLU A 183 -20.07 -1.32 5.30
C GLU A 183 -21.21 -1.40 4.28
N GLU A 184 -22.47 -1.24 4.71
CA GLU A 184 -23.63 -1.18 3.81
C GLU A 184 -23.59 -0.02 2.81
N MET A 185 -22.88 1.06 3.14
CA MET A 185 -22.75 2.22 2.26
C MET A 185 -21.72 2.04 1.13
N VAL A 186 -20.88 0.99 1.17
CA VAL A 186 -19.90 0.71 0.15
C VAL A 186 -20.59 0.03 -1.04
N PRO A 187 -20.55 0.62 -2.25
CA PRO A 187 -21.12 -0.04 -3.41
C PRO A 187 -20.33 -1.30 -3.75
N ARG A 188 -21.03 -2.43 -3.77
CA ARG A 188 -20.51 -3.75 -4.13
C ARG A 188 -21.33 -4.28 -5.30
N PRO A 189 -21.08 -3.78 -6.53
CA PRO A 189 -21.76 -4.32 -7.69
C PRO A 189 -21.36 -5.78 -7.87
N ASP A 190 -22.33 -6.62 -8.20
CA ASP A 190 -22.04 -7.98 -8.60
C ASP A 190 -21.10 -7.98 -9.81
N PRO A 191 -20.11 -8.88 -9.86
CA PRO A 191 -19.26 -9.04 -11.02
C PRO A 191 -20.11 -9.34 -12.25
N ASP A 192 -19.80 -8.70 -13.36
CA ASP A 192 -20.43 -9.02 -14.63
C ASP A 192 -19.93 -10.36 -15.19
N GLN A 193 -20.56 -10.82 -16.26
CA GLN A 193 -20.20 -12.09 -16.90
C GLN A 193 -18.74 -12.12 -17.34
N GLU A 194 -18.23 -11.01 -17.84
CA GLU A 194 -16.87 -10.90 -18.33
C GLU A 194 -15.84 -11.01 -17.19
N MET A 195 -16.11 -10.38 -16.05
CA MET A 195 -15.28 -10.51 -14.86
C MET A 195 -15.24 -11.96 -14.35
N TYR A 196 -16.38 -12.64 -14.33
CA TYR A 196 -16.43 -14.08 -13.99
C TYR A 196 -15.60 -14.94 -14.96
N GLU A 197 -15.69 -14.69 -16.26
CA GLU A 197 -14.90 -15.41 -17.27
C GLU A 197 -13.39 -15.14 -17.12
N ARG A 198 -13.00 -13.90 -16.82
CA ARG A 198 -11.60 -13.54 -16.56
C ARG A 198 -11.08 -14.23 -15.29
N ALA A 199 -11.85 -14.20 -14.21
CA ALA A 199 -11.51 -14.92 -12.98
C ALA A 199 -11.37 -16.43 -13.24
N GLY A 200 -12.27 -17.03 -14.03
CA GLY A 200 -12.15 -18.42 -14.47
C GLY A 200 -10.83 -18.71 -15.16
N LYS A 201 -10.46 -17.91 -16.17
CA LYS A 201 -9.18 -18.09 -16.89
C LYS A 201 -7.95 -18.00 -15.99
N VAL A 202 -7.99 -17.15 -14.97
CA VAL A 202 -6.90 -17.07 -13.98
C VAL A 202 -6.82 -18.33 -13.14
N LEU A 203 -7.96 -18.90 -12.74
CA LEU A 203 -7.99 -20.15 -11.98
C LEU A 203 -7.55 -21.34 -12.84
N ASP A 204 -7.98 -21.40 -14.12
CA ASP A 204 -7.51 -22.41 -15.07
C ASP A 204 -5.97 -22.35 -15.23
N GLU A 205 -5.40 -21.14 -15.38
CA GLU A 205 -3.95 -20.94 -15.43
C GLU A 205 -3.26 -21.37 -14.10
N ALA A 206 -3.90 -21.11 -12.97
CA ALA A 206 -3.38 -21.51 -11.66
C ALA A 206 -3.42 -23.04 -11.48
N GLU A 207 -4.47 -23.71 -11.96
CA GLU A 207 -4.56 -25.17 -11.96
C GLU A 207 -3.40 -25.80 -12.76
N GLU A 208 -3.12 -25.27 -13.94
CA GLU A 208 -2.03 -25.78 -14.78
C GLU A 208 -0.62 -25.51 -14.22
N ARG A 209 -0.41 -24.38 -13.51
CA ARG A 209 0.93 -23.92 -13.17
C ARG A 209 1.28 -23.97 -11.68
N LEU A 210 0.26 -23.93 -10.80
CA LEU A 210 0.47 -23.79 -9.37
C LEU A 210 -0.07 -24.95 -8.53
N PHE A 211 -1.31 -25.42 -8.78
CA PHE A 211 -2.06 -26.25 -7.84
C PHE A 211 -1.42 -27.61 -7.55
N ASP A 212 -0.75 -28.22 -8.50
CA ASP A 212 -0.03 -29.48 -8.28
C ASP A 212 0.96 -29.41 -7.10
N ARG A 213 1.57 -28.24 -6.88
CA ARG A 213 2.52 -28.02 -5.79
C ARG A 213 1.86 -27.92 -4.43
N TYR A 214 0.59 -27.56 -4.40
CA TYR A 214 -0.17 -27.34 -3.17
C TYR A 214 -1.11 -28.52 -2.86
N ALA A 215 -1.31 -29.46 -3.77
CA ALA A 215 -2.18 -30.63 -3.58
C ALA A 215 -1.73 -31.55 -2.42
N GLU A 216 -0.43 -31.55 -2.10
CA GLU A 216 0.13 -32.34 -1.00
C GLU A 216 0.25 -31.57 0.32
N VAL A 217 -0.07 -30.28 0.33
CA VAL A 217 0.00 -29.43 1.52
C VAL A 217 -1.18 -29.76 2.42
N THR A 218 -0.90 -30.32 3.59
CA THR A 218 -1.93 -30.54 4.61
C THR A 218 -2.15 -29.25 5.39
N VAL A 219 -3.37 -28.76 5.37
CA VAL A 219 -3.78 -27.63 6.18
C VAL A 219 -4.49 -28.18 7.42
N ASP A 220 -3.88 -28.01 8.59
CA ASP A 220 -4.46 -28.32 9.89
C ASP A 220 -4.83 -27.02 10.63
N ASP A 221 -5.57 -27.18 11.75
CA ASP A 221 -6.06 -26.05 12.54
C ASP A 221 -4.91 -25.20 13.10
N ASP A 222 -3.77 -25.81 13.45
CA ASP A 222 -2.61 -25.08 13.99
C ASP A 222 -1.97 -24.20 12.90
N ARG A 223 -1.81 -24.72 11.71
CA ARG A 223 -1.26 -23.98 10.57
C ARG A 223 -2.19 -22.86 10.13
N LEU A 224 -3.48 -23.12 10.10
CA LEU A 224 -4.49 -22.12 9.81
C LEU A 224 -4.48 -21.00 10.86
N ALA A 225 -4.40 -21.36 12.14
CA ALA A 225 -4.30 -20.37 13.22
C ALA A 225 -3.07 -19.49 13.10
N VAL A 226 -1.92 -20.05 12.70
CA VAL A 226 -0.69 -19.27 12.44
C VAL A 226 -0.87 -18.33 11.25
N ALA A 227 -1.46 -18.80 10.15
CA ALA A 227 -1.72 -17.94 8.99
C ALA A 227 -2.64 -16.75 9.33
N LEU A 228 -3.54 -16.93 10.27
CA LEU A 228 -4.51 -15.93 10.70
C LEU A 228 -4.06 -15.07 11.88
N ALA A 229 -3.15 -15.57 12.72
CA ALA A 229 -2.68 -14.86 13.92
C ALA A 229 -2.03 -13.51 13.65
N GLY A 230 -1.46 -13.30 12.46
CA GLY A 230 -0.94 -12.00 12.02
C GLY A 230 -2.02 -10.95 11.74
N ALA A 231 -3.30 -11.33 11.73
CA ALA A 231 -4.42 -10.41 11.54
C ALA A 231 -4.85 -9.69 12.84
N ALA A 232 -4.35 -10.12 14.01
CA ALA A 232 -4.89 -9.72 15.30
C ALA A 232 -4.14 -8.62 16.05
N GLU A 233 -2.82 -8.36 15.76
CA GLU A 233 -2.09 -7.33 16.52
C GLU A 233 -1.01 -6.60 15.69
N PRO A 234 -1.10 -5.29 15.48
CA PRO A 234 -0.02 -4.51 14.88
C PRO A 234 1.04 -4.00 15.87
N ASP A 235 0.94 -4.29 17.17
CA ASP A 235 1.76 -3.59 18.19
C ASP A 235 2.97 -4.36 18.77
N ASP A 236 3.16 -5.65 18.51
CA ASP A 236 4.24 -6.42 19.14
C ASP A 236 5.40 -6.82 18.21
N ALA A 237 5.44 -6.35 16.96
CA ALA A 237 6.50 -6.73 16.00
C ALA A 237 7.82 -5.94 16.17
N ASP A 238 7.89 -4.96 17.07
CA ASP A 238 9.06 -4.07 17.22
C ASP A 238 10.13 -4.60 18.20
N ASP A 239 9.89 -5.73 18.89
CA ASP A 239 10.82 -6.22 19.95
C ASP A 239 11.68 -7.45 19.57
N ALA A 240 11.57 -7.95 18.33
CA ALA A 240 12.25 -9.20 17.94
C ALA A 240 13.50 -9.05 17.04
N LEU A 241 13.90 -7.84 16.64
CA LEU A 241 15.07 -7.61 15.78
C LEU A 241 16.06 -6.56 16.32
N VAL A 242 16.36 -6.63 17.62
CA VAL A 242 17.58 -5.99 18.16
C VAL A 242 18.64 -7.05 18.40
N ASP A 243 19.34 -7.41 17.33
CA ASP A 243 20.59 -8.16 17.44
C ASP A 243 21.65 -7.20 18.00
N GLU A 244 22.08 -7.44 19.24
CA GLU A 244 23.11 -6.65 19.91
C GLU A 244 24.43 -6.68 19.11
N PRO A 245 25.06 -5.55 18.82
CA PRO A 245 26.41 -5.56 18.26
C PRO A 245 27.40 -6.03 19.32
N ARG A 246 28.05 -7.14 19.04
CA ARG A 246 29.16 -7.67 19.84
C ARG A 246 30.20 -6.59 20.10
N SER A 247 30.48 -6.40 21.36
CA SER A 247 31.56 -5.58 21.89
C SER A 247 32.91 -5.88 21.23
N ALA A 248 33.51 -4.89 20.58
CA ALA A 248 34.91 -4.89 20.24
C ALA A 248 35.68 -4.20 21.36
N SER A 249 36.56 -4.97 21.94
CA SER A 249 37.48 -4.71 23.01
C SER A 249 38.34 -3.45 22.85
N GLU A 250 38.49 -2.79 23.99
CA GLU A 250 39.56 -1.93 24.47
C GLU A 250 40.83 -1.85 23.61
N VAL A 251 41.18 -0.62 23.21
CA VAL A 251 42.56 -0.14 23.19
C VAL A 251 42.57 1.29 23.72
N GLY A 252 43.26 1.48 24.86
CA GLY A 252 43.37 2.75 25.55
C GLY A 252 44.31 3.74 24.89
N ALA A 253 44.06 4.99 25.18
CA ALA A 253 45.09 6.03 25.44
C ALA A 253 44.42 7.26 26.04
N SER A 254 45.02 7.72 27.11
CA SER A 254 44.65 8.81 28.01
C SER A 254 44.96 10.23 27.45
N PRO A 255 44.68 11.28 28.22
CA PRO A 255 44.17 12.56 27.76
C PRO A 255 45.21 13.66 27.67
N SER A 256 44.87 14.76 27.01
CA SER A 256 45.52 16.06 27.26
C SER A 256 44.48 17.18 27.29
N GLU A 257 44.47 17.82 28.47
CA GLU A 257 43.88 19.10 28.78
C GLU A 257 44.39 20.22 27.85
N VAL A 258 43.55 21.17 27.51
CA VAL A 258 43.86 22.62 27.55
C VAL A 258 42.56 23.44 27.69
N ALA A 259 42.67 24.39 28.61
CA ALA A 259 41.65 25.26 29.16
C ALA A 259 41.36 26.53 28.32
N GLY A 260 40.26 27.17 28.66
CA GLY A 260 40.02 28.63 28.64
C GLY A 260 39.26 29.13 27.42
N SER A 261 38.32 29.99 27.43
CA SER A 261 37.80 31.01 28.34
C SER A 261 36.62 31.71 27.67
N GLU A 262 35.59 31.98 28.47
CA GLU A 262 34.78 33.20 28.53
C GLU A 262 34.17 33.87 27.30
N GLY A 263 32.85 34.19 27.42
CA GLY A 263 32.28 35.37 26.84
C GLY A 263 30.83 35.28 26.39
N ALA A 264 29.84 35.40 27.29
CA ALA A 264 28.51 35.87 26.92
C ALA A 264 28.52 37.41 26.75
N PRO A 265 27.61 38.01 25.97
CA PRO A 265 26.56 38.75 26.66
C PRO A 265 25.14 38.60 26.09
N ARG A 266 24.20 38.88 27.00
CA ARG A 266 22.78 39.09 26.82
C ARG A 266 22.49 40.38 26.05
N GLY A 267 21.37 40.42 25.35
CA GLY A 267 20.75 41.64 24.86
C GLY A 267 19.32 41.34 24.43
N ASP A 268 18.37 41.68 25.29
CA ASP A 268 16.97 41.90 25.04
C ASP A 268 16.78 42.93 23.92
N ASP A 269 15.80 42.76 23.07
CA ASP A 269 14.94 43.84 22.58
C ASP A 269 13.62 43.30 22.05
N LEU A 270 12.58 43.59 22.84
CA LEU A 270 11.18 43.61 22.49
C LEU A 270 10.93 44.84 21.60
N VAL A 271 10.26 44.69 20.47
CA VAL A 271 9.51 45.78 19.86
C VAL A 271 8.15 45.27 19.32
N ASP A 272 7.19 46.05 19.68
CA ASP A 272 5.75 46.03 19.68
C ASP A 272 5.02 45.68 18.38
N ALA A 273 3.78 45.24 18.62
CA ALA A 273 2.65 45.15 17.77
C ALA A 273 2.14 46.50 17.23
N ASP A 274 1.30 46.41 16.26
CA ASP A 274 0.41 47.38 15.62
C ASP A 274 0.90 47.94 14.30
N VAL A 275 0.22 47.50 13.24
CA VAL A 275 -0.53 48.35 12.32
C VAL A 275 -1.50 47.46 11.48
N LEU A 276 -2.77 47.48 11.86
CA LEU A 276 -3.95 47.29 11.02
C LEU A 276 -4.17 48.61 10.23
N GLU A 277 -4.60 48.43 9.00
CA GLU A 277 -5.42 49.29 8.14
C GLU A 277 -4.86 49.38 6.71
N ASP A 278 -5.55 48.86 5.77
CA ASP A 278 -6.37 49.43 4.73
C ASP A 278 -6.52 48.49 3.53
N LEU A 279 -7.73 47.96 3.40
CA LEU A 279 -8.27 47.47 2.13
C LEU A 279 -8.97 48.64 1.40
N PRO A 280 -8.94 48.71 0.09
CA PRO A 280 -10.08 49.21 -0.65
C PRO A 280 -10.80 48.10 -1.46
N ASP A 281 -12.11 48.04 -1.21
CA ASP A 281 -13.12 47.56 -2.14
C ASP A 281 -13.02 48.29 -3.48
N ASP A 282 -13.06 47.55 -4.57
CA ASP A 282 -13.80 48.07 -5.73
C ASP A 282 -14.38 46.91 -6.56
N ALA A 283 -15.70 46.93 -6.56
CA ALA A 283 -16.57 46.19 -7.46
C ALA A 283 -16.72 46.93 -8.78
N SER A 284 -16.76 46.19 -9.88
CA SER A 284 -17.76 46.39 -10.96
C SER A 284 -17.46 45.50 -12.17
N THR A 285 -18.33 44.55 -12.39
CA THR A 285 -19.21 44.31 -13.57
C THR A 285 -18.78 44.88 -14.93
N VAL A 286 -18.99 44.03 -15.94
CA VAL A 286 -19.40 44.17 -17.35
C VAL A 286 -18.54 43.23 -18.21
N ASP A 287 -18.99 42.31 -18.99
CA ASP A 287 -20.11 41.90 -19.85
C ASP A 287 -20.08 40.38 -20.06
#